data_98a87a8e73ec5081f270a168cf53f351
#
_entry.id   98a87a8e73ec5081f270a168cf53f351
#
_cell.length_a   1.000
_cell.length_b   1.000
_cell.length_c   1.000
_cell.angle_alpha   90.00
_cell.angle_beta   90.00
_cell.angle_gamma   90.00
#
_symmetry.space_group_name_H-M   'P 1'
#
loop_
_entity.id
_entity.type
_entity.pdbx_description
1 polymer ?
#
loop_
_entity_poly.entity_id
_entity_poly.type
_entity_poly.pdbx_seq_one_letter_code
_entity_poly.pdbx_strand_id
1 'polypeptide(L)'
;MVDEDFAWRLAQELLRIDSSDPGAYEDEIERYIKALVEERLAQLSYPVLDAVQIAEHEVLPGRRNLMVTVPGQSDEPRLVYICHLDTVTLGDGWDADIPPLGAIVRNDKLYGRGACDMKGGLACAIAALVHTLERVAAEGELPHRGFSLICSVDEEDFMRGSEAAIDAGWVGSREWVLDTEPTRQA
;
A
#
# COMPACT_ATOMS: atom_id res chain seq x y z
N MET A 1 -12.40 -6.79 -13.21
CA MET A 1 -12.87 -5.54 -12.53
C MET A 1 -12.33 -5.61 -11.12
N VAL A 2 -11.76 -4.52 -10.59
CA VAL A 2 -11.25 -4.50 -9.21
C VAL A 2 -12.40 -4.82 -8.24
N ASP A 3 -12.13 -5.64 -7.24
CA ASP A 3 -13.12 -5.98 -6.19
C ASP A 3 -13.23 -4.80 -5.20
N GLU A 4 -14.28 -3.99 -5.36
CA GLU A 4 -14.54 -2.81 -4.53
C GLU A 4 -14.85 -3.23 -3.07
N ASP A 5 -15.51 -4.36 -2.87
CA ASP A 5 -15.81 -4.89 -1.54
C ASP A 5 -14.51 -5.30 -0.82
N PHE A 6 -13.54 -5.85 -1.56
CA PHE A 6 -12.23 -6.17 -1.01
C PHE A 6 -11.49 -4.91 -0.58
N ALA A 7 -11.42 -3.88 -1.44
CA ALA A 7 -10.76 -2.62 -1.11
C ALA A 7 -11.39 -1.97 0.13
N TRP A 8 -12.72 -2.00 0.24
CA TRP A 8 -13.45 -1.45 1.37
C TRP A 8 -13.17 -2.19 2.69
N ARG A 9 -13.17 -3.53 2.67
CA ARG A 9 -12.80 -4.35 3.85
C ARG A 9 -11.35 -4.13 4.24
N LEU A 10 -10.44 -4.11 3.27
CA LEU A 10 -9.02 -3.88 3.51
C LEU A 10 -8.77 -2.51 4.14
N ALA A 11 -9.42 -1.45 3.66
CA ALA A 11 -9.32 -0.13 4.28
C ALA A 11 -9.70 -0.17 5.76
N GLN A 12 -10.78 -0.88 6.12
CA GLN A 12 -11.18 -1.03 7.52
C GLN A 12 -10.14 -1.81 8.35
N GLU A 13 -9.53 -2.84 7.77
CA GLU A 13 -8.49 -3.63 8.45
C GLU A 13 -7.24 -2.80 8.68
N LEU A 14 -6.77 -2.07 7.67
CA LEU A 14 -5.61 -1.18 7.78
C LEU A 14 -5.84 -0.05 8.80
N LEU A 15 -7.06 0.49 8.89
CA LEU A 15 -7.38 1.53 9.88
C LEU A 15 -7.31 1.04 11.32
N ARG A 16 -7.54 -0.25 11.58
CA ARG A 16 -7.45 -0.82 12.93
C ARG A 16 -6.03 -1.04 13.41
N ILE A 17 -5.06 -1.05 12.51
CA ILE A 17 -3.64 -1.15 12.84
C ILE A 17 -3.13 0.25 13.18
N ASP A 18 -2.57 0.42 14.37
CA ASP A 18 -1.91 1.67 14.75
C ASP A 18 -0.55 1.76 14.04
N SER A 19 -0.37 2.78 13.22
CA SER A 19 0.90 3.11 12.57
C SER A 19 1.24 4.59 12.74
N SER A 20 0.82 5.17 13.88
CA SER A 20 1.04 6.59 14.17
C SER A 20 2.53 6.93 14.37
N ASP A 21 2.94 8.08 13.85
CA ASP A 21 4.25 8.68 14.02
C ASP A 21 4.13 10.07 14.69
N PRO A 22 4.74 10.31 15.84
CA PRO A 22 5.30 9.31 16.75
C PRO A 22 4.21 8.43 17.41
N GLY A 23 4.53 7.16 17.58
CA GLY A 23 3.60 6.20 18.18
C GLY A 23 4.01 4.75 17.98
N ALA A 24 3.13 3.94 17.39
CA ALA A 24 3.40 2.52 17.13
C ALA A 24 4.31 2.29 15.91
N TYR A 25 4.40 3.25 15.01
CA TYR A 25 5.13 3.16 13.75
C TYR A 25 4.62 2.05 12.80
N GLU A 26 5.33 1.74 11.73
CA GLU A 26 4.79 1.00 10.57
C GLU A 26 5.05 -0.51 10.60
N ASP A 27 5.81 -1.05 11.55
CA ASP A 27 6.24 -2.47 11.51
C ASP A 27 5.05 -3.46 11.44
N GLU A 28 3.95 -3.18 12.14
CA GLU A 28 2.78 -4.05 12.13
C GLU A 28 2.03 -4.00 10.80
N ILE A 29 1.77 -2.80 10.27
CA ILE A 29 1.03 -2.63 9.01
C ILE A 29 1.86 -3.12 7.82
N GLU A 30 3.18 -2.92 7.82
CA GLU A 30 4.09 -3.45 6.79
C GLU A 30 4.03 -4.98 6.75
N ARG A 31 4.19 -5.64 7.90
CA ARG A 31 4.10 -7.12 7.99
C ARG A 31 2.72 -7.64 7.58
N TYR A 32 1.67 -6.93 7.95
CA TYR A 32 0.31 -7.30 7.55
C TYR A 32 0.15 -7.29 6.03
N ILE A 33 0.59 -6.22 5.35
CA ILE A 33 0.50 -6.09 3.88
C ILE A 33 1.36 -7.14 3.20
N LYS A 34 2.58 -7.37 3.68
CA LYS A 34 3.47 -8.41 3.13
C LYS A 34 2.83 -9.78 3.21
N ALA A 35 2.31 -10.16 4.39
CA ALA A 35 1.65 -11.44 4.59
C ALA A 35 0.42 -11.61 3.70
N LEU A 36 -0.38 -10.56 3.52
CA LEU A 36 -1.54 -10.56 2.62
C LEU A 36 -1.13 -10.85 1.17
N VAL A 37 -0.06 -10.21 0.68
CA VAL A 37 0.44 -10.43 -0.70
C VAL A 37 1.00 -11.85 -0.85
N GLU A 38 1.81 -12.32 0.10
CA GLU A 38 2.38 -13.66 0.10
C GLU A 38 1.28 -14.73 0.12
N GLU A 39 0.25 -14.56 0.94
CA GLU A 39 -0.91 -15.46 0.98
C GLU A 39 -1.65 -15.47 -0.36
N ARG A 40 -1.86 -14.31 -0.97
CA ARG A 40 -2.53 -14.22 -2.27
C ARG A 40 -1.73 -14.92 -3.36
N LEU A 41 -0.41 -14.75 -3.42
CA LEU A 41 0.47 -15.45 -4.36
C LEU A 41 0.40 -16.97 -4.16
N ALA A 42 0.43 -17.43 -2.91
CA ALA A 42 0.31 -18.86 -2.59
C ALA A 42 -1.05 -19.46 -3.00
N GLN A 43 -2.15 -18.70 -2.83
CA GLN A 43 -3.50 -19.12 -3.24
C GLN A 43 -3.64 -19.23 -4.75
N LEU A 44 -3.06 -18.30 -5.50
CA LEU A 44 -3.10 -18.30 -6.97
C LEU A 44 -2.25 -19.41 -7.57
N SER A 45 -1.07 -19.68 -7.02
CA SER A 45 -0.19 -20.85 -7.34
C SER A 45 0.11 -21.08 -8.83
N TYR A 46 0.29 -20.01 -9.61
CA TYR A 46 0.60 -20.08 -11.04
C TYR A 46 2.09 -19.78 -11.28
N PRO A 47 2.80 -20.58 -12.12
CA PRO A 47 4.25 -20.41 -12.38
C PRO A 47 4.64 -19.02 -12.89
N VAL A 48 3.77 -18.34 -13.62
CA VAL A 48 4.03 -16.97 -14.10
C VAL A 48 4.22 -15.98 -12.95
N LEU A 49 3.63 -16.26 -11.77
CA LEU A 49 3.75 -15.43 -10.59
C LEU A 49 5.09 -15.59 -9.86
N ASP A 50 5.91 -16.61 -10.20
CA ASP A 50 7.27 -16.76 -9.66
C ASP A 50 8.17 -15.57 -10.06
N ALA A 51 7.77 -14.81 -11.08
CA ALA A 51 8.46 -13.59 -11.49
C ALA A 51 8.16 -12.37 -10.59
N VAL A 52 7.11 -12.43 -9.76
CA VAL A 52 6.75 -11.35 -8.84
C VAL A 52 7.84 -11.21 -7.76
N GLN A 53 8.24 -10.00 -7.49
CA GLN A 53 9.29 -9.69 -6.53
C GLN A 53 8.70 -8.97 -5.32
N ILE A 54 9.09 -9.41 -4.13
CA ILE A 54 8.81 -8.72 -2.87
C ILE A 54 10.16 -8.33 -2.28
N ALA A 55 10.34 -7.05 -1.98
CA ALA A 55 11.57 -6.51 -1.41
C ALA A 55 11.25 -5.63 -0.20
N GLU A 56 12.09 -5.69 0.80
CA GLU A 56 12.07 -4.83 1.98
C GLU A 56 13.36 -4.02 2.05
N HIS A 57 13.26 -2.79 2.52
CA HIS A 57 14.41 -1.93 2.77
C HIS A 57 14.24 -1.22 4.11
N GLU A 58 15.14 -1.50 5.05
CA GLU A 58 15.13 -0.84 6.36
C GLU A 58 15.62 0.61 6.20
N VAL A 59 14.73 1.56 6.47
CA VAL A 59 14.97 3.00 6.38
C VAL A 59 15.39 3.56 7.73
N LEU A 60 14.70 3.14 8.77
CA LEU A 60 14.95 3.46 10.17
C LEU A 60 14.95 2.17 11.00
N PRO A 61 15.55 2.13 12.18
CA PRO A 61 15.56 0.93 13.01
C PRO A 61 14.15 0.35 13.21
N GLY A 62 13.88 -0.83 12.63
CA GLY A 62 12.60 -1.52 12.70
C GLY A 62 11.50 -0.94 11.79
N ARG A 63 11.79 0.07 10.98
CA ARG A 63 10.82 0.69 10.04
C ARG A 63 11.30 0.43 8.62
N ARG A 64 10.54 -0.35 7.86
CA ARG A 64 10.91 -0.82 6.52
C ARG A 64 9.93 -0.35 5.46
N ASN A 65 10.48 0.10 4.34
CA ASN A 65 9.71 0.15 3.10
C ASN A 65 9.46 -1.28 2.59
N LEU A 66 8.30 -1.49 2.02
CA LEU A 66 7.94 -2.71 1.30
C LEU A 66 7.72 -2.38 -0.17
N MET A 67 8.28 -3.16 -1.09
CA MET A 67 7.97 -3.08 -2.51
C MET A 67 7.48 -4.42 -3.04
N VAL A 68 6.39 -4.39 -3.80
CA VAL A 68 5.92 -5.54 -4.57
C VAL A 68 5.94 -5.16 -6.05
N THR A 69 6.66 -5.95 -6.88
CA THR A 69 6.79 -5.69 -8.30
C THR A 69 6.27 -6.85 -9.12
N VAL A 70 5.33 -6.58 -10.01
CA VAL A 70 4.93 -7.44 -11.12
C VAL A 70 5.71 -6.96 -12.34
N PRO A 71 6.71 -7.72 -12.84
CA PRO A 71 7.50 -7.29 -13.99
C PRO A 71 6.65 -7.23 -15.27
N GLY A 72 7.08 -6.41 -16.23
CA GLY A 72 6.47 -6.35 -17.54
C GLY A 72 7.20 -7.23 -18.56
N GLN A 73 6.56 -7.49 -19.70
CA GLN A 73 7.18 -8.15 -20.87
C GLN A 73 8.08 -7.20 -21.66
N SER A 74 7.91 -5.88 -21.49
CA SER A 74 8.65 -4.85 -22.20
C SER A 74 9.51 -4.01 -21.26
N ASP A 75 10.52 -3.33 -21.83
CA ASP A 75 11.36 -2.33 -21.14
C ASP A 75 10.68 -0.94 -21.07
N GLU A 76 9.40 -0.87 -21.37
CA GLU A 76 8.65 0.38 -21.24
C GLU A 76 8.51 0.79 -19.76
N PRO A 77 8.36 2.10 -19.49
CA PRO A 77 8.19 2.58 -18.13
C PRO A 77 7.06 1.87 -17.41
N ARG A 78 7.34 1.32 -16.23
CA ARG A 78 6.33 0.71 -15.37
C ARG A 78 5.50 1.77 -14.65
N LEU A 79 4.33 1.40 -14.21
CA LEU A 79 3.52 2.18 -13.29
C LEU A 79 3.95 1.84 -11.85
N VAL A 80 4.27 2.83 -11.06
CA VAL A 80 4.62 2.70 -9.66
C VAL A 80 3.58 3.44 -8.82
N TYR A 81 2.84 2.71 -7.98
CA TYR A 81 2.11 3.33 -6.89
C TYR A 81 3.05 3.54 -5.72
N ILE A 82 3.02 4.72 -5.12
CA ILE A 82 3.66 4.98 -3.84
C ILE A 82 2.60 5.38 -2.82
N CYS A 83 2.64 4.78 -1.63
CA CYS A 83 1.70 5.00 -0.56
C CYS A 83 2.44 4.94 0.75
N HIS A 84 2.23 5.90 1.65
CA HIS A 84 2.82 5.80 2.97
C HIS A 84 2.00 4.93 3.93
N LEU A 85 2.70 4.36 4.91
CA LEU A 85 2.15 3.46 5.91
C LEU A 85 1.80 4.16 7.21
N ASP A 86 2.55 5.21 7.55
CA ASP A 86 2.37 5.97 8.76
C ASP A 86 1.12 6.86 8.73
N THR A 87 0.78 7.38 9.87
CA THR A 87 -0.22 8.44 10.05
C THR A 87 0.32 9.39 11.10
N VAL A 88 -0.11 10.63 11.11
CA VAL A 88 0.09 11.49 12.27
C VAL A 88 -0.47 10.84 13.54
N THR A 89 -0.10 11.34 14.70
CA THR A 89 -0.57 10.85 16.00
C THR A 89 -2.08 10.68 16.02
N LEU A 90 -2.56 9.74 16.83
CA LEU A 90 -4.00 9.48 16.95
C LEU A 90 -4.77 10.73 17.40
N GLY A 91 -4.14 11.57 18.22
CA GLY A 91 -4.76 12.80 18.73
C GLY A 91 -5.88 12.53 19.72
N ASP A 92 -6.49 13.62 20.19
CA ASP A 92 -7.65 13.64 21.10
C ASP A 92 -8.85 14.32 20.41
N GLY A 93 -9.97 14.42 21.12
CA GLY A 93 -11.17 15.06 20.59
C GLY A 93 -12.02 14.22 19.64
N TRP A 94 -11.76 12.91 19.56
CA TRP A 94 -12.60 11.99 18.82
C TRP A 94 -13.94 11.79 19.52
N ASP A 95 -15.03 11.65 18.73
CA ASP A 95 -16.31 11.24 19.27
C ASP A 95 -16.23 9.86 19.92
N ALA A 96 -16.92 9.64 21.04
CA ALA A 96 -16.85 8.38 21.79
C ALA A 96 -17.27 7.16 20.95
N ASP A 97 -18.12 7.36 19.96
CA ASP A 97 -18.59 6.32 19.03
C ASP A 97 -17.80 6.26 17.70
N ILE A 98 -16.77 7.11 17.57
CA ILE A 98 -15.83 7.13 16.44
C ILE A 98 -14.39 7.17 16.97
N PRO A 99 -13.91 6.10 17.62
CA PRO A 99 -12.52 6.08 18.10
C PRO A 99 -11.55 6.04 16.90
N PRO A 100 -10.32 6.59 17.07
CA PRO A 100 -9.37 6.78 15.97
C PRO A 100 -9.05 5.49 15.20
N LEU A 101 -8.97 4.34 15.85
CA LEU A 101 -8.72 3.03 15.24
C LEU A 101 -9.99 2.18 15.08
N GLY A 102 -11.16 2.80 15.18
CA GLY A 102 -12.45 2.08 15.15
C GLY A 102 -12.86 1.60 13.76
N ALA A 103 -12.35 2.23 12.70
CA ALA A 103 -12.78 1.97 11.32
C ALA A 103 -14.31 1.98 11.18
N ILE A 104 -14.94 3.00 11.70
CA ILE A 104 -16.40 3.09 11.78
C ILE A 104 -16.99 3.43 10.41
N VAL A 105 -17.95 2.64 9.96
CA VAL A 105 -18.72 2.92 8.75
C VAL A 105 -20.06 3.56 9.12
N ARG A 106 -20.33 4.74 8.58
CA ARG A 106 -21.60 5.44 8.79
C ARG A 106 -21.95 6.27 7.56
N ASN A 107 -23.16 6.10 7.04
CA ASN A 107 -23.66 6.83 5.86
C ASN A 107 -22.68 6.74 4.66
N ASP A 108 -22.24 5.53 4.33
CA ASP A 108 -21.31 5.22 3.23
C ASP A 108 -19.96 5.95 3.33
N LYS A 109 -19.55 6.32 4.55
CA LYS A 109 -18.26 6.93 4.84
C LYS A 109 -17.51 6.09 5.87
N LEU A 110 -16.21 5.98 5.70
CA LEU A 110 -15.29 5.33 6.61
C LEU A 110 -14.59 6.39 7.48
N TYR A 111 -14.67 6.20 8.79
CA TYR A 111 -14.09 7.11 9.78
C TYR A 111 -13.00 6.41 10.57
N GLY A 112 -11.89 7.11 10.76
CA GLY A 112 -10.73 6.67 11.55
C GLY A 112 -9.48 7.44 11.18
N ARG A 113 -8.43 7.36 12.02
CA ARG A 113 -7.11 7.95 11.72
C ARG A 113 -6.53 7.26 10.49
N GLY A 114 -6.11 8.04 9.48
CA GLY A 114 -5.58 7.52 8.24
C GLY A 114 -6.64 7.13 7.19
N ALA A 115 -7.95 7.29 7.46
CA ALA A 115 -8.99 6.92 6.49
C ALA A 115 -8.86 7.68 5.18
N CYS A 116 -8.50 8.94 5.24
CA CYS A 116 -8.26 9.82 4.09
C CYS A 116 -6.77 9.86 3.73
N ASP A 117 -5.92 9.96 4.73
CA ASP A 117 -4.48 10.18 4.63
C ASP A 117 -3.71 9.07 5.35
N MET A 118 -3.17 8.03 4.60
CA MET A 118 -3.65 7.72 3.24
C MET A 118 -4.06 6.23 3.12
N LYS A 119 -4.44 5.56 4.24
CA LYS A 119 -4.78 4.11 4.24
C LYS A 119 -5.95 3.75 3.31
N GLY A 120 -6.86 4.69 3.03
CA GLY A 120 -7.90 4.51 2.02
C GLY A 120 -7.30 4.38 0.62
N GLY A 121 -6.39 5.27 0.24
CA GLY A 121 -5.64 5.21 -1.01
C GLY A 121 -4.76 3.96 -1.10
N LEU A 122 -4.06 3.62 -0.01
CA LEU A 122 -3.26 2.40 0.12
C LEU A 122 -4.10 1.13 -0.11
N ALA A 123 -5.30 1.04 0.47
CA ALA A 123 -6.20 -0.09 0.26
C ALA A 123 -6.60 -0.24 -1.22
N CYS A 124 -6.87 0.88 -1.90
CA CYS A 124 -7.18 0.88 -3.33
C CYS A 124 -5.96 0.42 -4.17
N ALA A 125 -4.76 0.88 -3.82
CA ALA A 125 -3.52 0.48 -4.50
C ALA A 125 -3.24 -1.03 -4.32
N ILE A 126 -3.43 -1.57 -3.10
CA ILE A 126 -3.30 -3.02 -2.84
C ILE A 126 -4.38 -3.81 -3.60
N ALA A 127 -5.61 -3.32 -3.67
CA ALA A 127 -6.66 -3.98 -4.44
C ALA A 127 -6.32 -4.01 -5.96
N ALA A 128 -5.72 -2.95 -6.49
CA ALA A 128 -5.23 -2.91 -7.86
C ALA A 128 -4.08 -3.91 -8.09
N LEU A 129 -3.16 -4.04 -7.12
CA LEU A 129 -2.10 -5.05 -7.16
C LEU A 129 -2.68 -6.47 -7.18
N VAL A 130 -3.59 -6.79 -6.24
CA VAL A 130 -4.23 -8.11 -6.15
C VAL A 130 -4.97 -8.43 -7.45
N HIS A 131 -5.72 -7.49 -8.00
CA HIS A 131 -6.39 -7.66 -9.29
C HIS A 131 -5.38 -7.92 -10.43
N THR A 132 -4.24 -7.25 -10.42
CA THR A 132 -3.17 -7.48 -11.40
C THR A 132 -2.61 -8.89 -11.28
N LEU A 133 -2.35 -9.39 -10.06
CA LEU A 133 -1.90 -10.76 -9.82
C LEU A 133 -2.92 -11.80 -10.31
N GLU A 134 -4.21 -11.57 -10.03
CA GLU A 134 -5.30 -12.46 -10.50
C GLU A 134 -5.40 -12.49 -12.02
N ARG A 135 -5.22 -11.35 -12.69
CA ARG A 135 -5.19 -11.27 -14.14
C ARG A 135 -4.00 -12.02 -14.73
N VAL A 136 -2.79 -11.78 -14.18
CA VAL A 136 -1.56 -12.47 -14.61
C VAL A 136 -1.72 -13.97 -14.45
N ALA A 137 -2.29 -14.44 -13.34
CA ALA A 137 -2.59 -15.84 -13.13
C ALA A 137 -3.58 -16.41 -14.16
N ALA A 138 -4.65 -15.69 -14.45
CA ALA A 138 -5.71 -16.11 -15.36
C ALA A 138 -5.27 -16.10 -16.84
N GLU A 139 -4.46 -15.12 -17.22
CA GLU A 139 -3.93 -14.96 -18.58
C GLU A 139 -2.71 -15.86 -18.83
N GLY A 140 -2.00 -16.28 -17.77
CA GLY A 140 -0.80 -17.12 -17.85
C GLY A 140 0.43 -16.38 -18.35
N GLU A 141 0.37 -15.04 -18.45
CA GLU A 141 1.44 -14.19 -18.96
C GLU A 141 1.54 -12.88 -18.18
N LEU A 142 2.75 -12.30 -18.15
CA LEU A 142 3.01 -11.02 -17.52
C LEU A 142 2.35 -9.86 -18.30
N PRO A 143 2.02 -8.73 -17.65
CA PRO A 143 1.48 -7.57 -18.35
C PRO A 143 2.52 -6.99 -19.31
N HIS A 144 2.07 -6.24 -20.31
CA HIS A 144 3.00 -5.59 -21.26
C HIS A 144 3.96 -4.64 -20.52
N ARG A 145 3.44 -3.80 -19.60
CA ARG A 145 4.25 -2.94 -18.74
C ARG A 145 4.22 -3.45 -17.30
N GLY A 146 5.34 -3.33 -16.61
CA GLY A 146 5.42 -3.68 -15.19
C GLY A 146 4.57 -2.76 -14.32
N PHE A 147 4.25 -3.27 -13.14
CA PHE A 147 3.53 -2.58 -12.09
C PHE A 147 4.28 -2.76 -10.76
N SER A 148 4.43 -1.71 -9.97
CA SER A 148 4.97 -1.81 -8.61
C SER A 148 4.11 -1.05 -7.62
N LEU A 149 3.99 -1.61 -6.43
CA LEU A 149 3.48 -0.93 -5.24
C LEU A 149 4.64 -0.74 -4.28
N ILE A 150 4.88 0.49 -3.85
CA ILE A 150 5.82 0.84 -2.79
C ILE A 150 5.01 1.35 -1.60
N CYS A 151 5.19 0.70 -0.46
CA CYS A 151 4.68 1.13 0.82
C CYS A 151 5.85 1.78 1.57
N SER A 152 5.80 3.10 1.77
CA SER A 152 6.88 3.88 2.38
C SER A 152 6.60 4.20 3.84
N VAL A 153 7.66 4.40 4.59
CA VAL A 153 7.62 4.81 6.00
C VAL A 153 7.98 6.28 6.14
N ASP A 154 7.55 6.91 7.27
CA ASP A 154 8.04 8.22 7.70
C ASP A 154 7.66 9.37 6.74
N GLU A 155 6.51 9.27 6.11
CA GLU A 155 6.04 10.33 5.21
C GLU A 155 5.63 11.57 5.99
N GLU A 156 4.87 11.40 7.07
CA GLU A 156 4.26 12.43 7.88
C GLU A 156 5.28 13.30 8.68
N ASP A 157 6.56 12.88 8.74
CA ASP A 157 7.62 13.60 9.45
C ASP A 157 8.70 14.12 8.48
N PHE A 158 9.46 13.24 7.82
CA PHE A 158 10.60 13.65 6.98
C PHE A 158 10.63 13.01 5.58
N MET A 159 9.66 12.21 5.18
CA MET A 159 9.61 11.51 3.88
C MET A 159 10.84 10.60 3.61
N ARG A 160 11.53 10.14 4.66
CA ARG A 160 12.76 9.31 4.52
C ARG A 160 12.53 8.03 3.76
N GLY A 161 11.33 7.45 3.85
CA GLY A 161 10.96 6.26 3.09
C GLY A 161 10.94 6.51 1.58
N SER A 162 10.37 7.62 1.15
CA SER A 162 10.35 8.01 -0.26
C SER A 162 11.75 8.28 -0.81
N GLU A 163 12.60 8.99 -0.06
CA GLU A 163 14.00 9.22 -0.42
C GLU A 163 14.77 7.89 -0.53
N ALA A 164 14.62 7.01 0.47
CA ALA A 164 15.28 5.71 0.48
C ALA A 164 14.83 4.82 -0.69
N ALA A 165 13.57 4.87 -1.13
CA ALA A 165 13.10 4.15 -2.30
C ALA A 165 13.78 4.63 -3.59
N ILE A 166 14.02 5.93 -3.74
CA ILE A 166 14.76 6.51 -4.87
C ILE A 166 16.24 6.08 -4.81
N ASP A 167 16.89 6.21 -3.66
CA ASP A 167 18.30 5.86 -3.45
C ASP A 167 18.55 4.36 -3.67
N ALA A 168 17.60 3.50 -3.30
CA ALA A 168 17.65 2.07 -3.57
C ALA A 168 17.37 1.70 -5.05
N GLY A 169 17.04 2.67 -5.89
CA GLY A 169 16.71 2.45 -7.29
C GLY A 169 15.37 1.78 -7.52
N TRP A 170 14.46 1.83 -6.54
CA TRP A 170 13.11 1.31 -6.68
C TRP A 170 12.23 2.17 -7.58
N VAL A 171 12.57 3.45 -7.69
CA VAL A 171 11.97 4.42 -8.61
C VAL A 171 13.08 5.12 -9.40
N GLY A 172 13.00 5.06 -10.72
CA GLY A 172 13.91 5.77 -11.62
C GLY A 172 13.21 6.92 -12.34
N SER A 173 13.97 7.63 -13.17
CA SER A 173 13.49 8.80 -13.90
C SER A 173 12.53 8.47 -15.06
N ARG A 174 12.33 7.20 -15.38
CA ARG A 174 11.50 6.75 -16.51
C ARG A 174 10.13 6.24 -16.08
N GLU A 175 9.94 5.87 -14.80
CA GLU A 175 8.70 5.32 -14.29
C GLU A 175 7.59 6.38 -14.24
N TRP A 176 6.37 5.90 -14.35
CA TRP A 176 5.17 6.69 -14.08
C TRP A 176 4.80 6.47 -12.62
N VAL A 177 4.90 7.51 -11.82
CA VAL A 177 4.57 7.44 -10.40
C VAL A 177 3.18 7.99 -10.16
N LEU A 178 2.38 7.22 -9.43
CA LEU A 178 1.07 7.63 -8.93
C LEU A 178 1.11 7.58 -7.41
N ASP A 179 0.98 8.76 -6.81
CA ASP A 179 0.75 8.91 -5.40
C ASP A 179 -0.76 8.94 -5.14
N THR A 180 -1.23 8.16 -4.17
CA THR A 180 -2.66 8.07 -3.86
C THR A 180 -3.07 8.97 -2.69
N GLU A 181 -2.30 10.03 -2.47
CA GLU A 181 -2.58 11.08 -1.51
C GLU A 181 -3.96 11.73 -1.67
N PRO A 182 -4.58 12.19 -0.58
CA PRO A 182 -5.85 12.86 -0.67
C PRO A 182 -5.72 14.20 -1.40
N THR A 183 -6.50 14.37 -2.45
CA THR A 183 -6.61 15.65 -3.15
C THR A 183 -7.86 16.40 -2.69
N ARG A 184 -7.73 17.68 -2.39
CA ARG A 184 -8.90 18.53 -2.21
C ARG A 184 -9.61 18.66 -3.55
N GLN A 185 -10.70 17.93 -3.72
CA GLN A 185 -11.66 18.29 -4.76
C GLN A 185 -12.40 19.56 -4.29
N ALA A 186 -12.19 20.64 -5.00
CA ALA A 186 -12.93 21.88 -4.80
C ALA A 186 -14.37 21.73 -5.33
#